data_c57810d7aa5afb63afca0e20d4ca2e9d
#
_entry.id   c57810d7aa5afb63afca0e20d4ca2e9d
#
_cell.length_a   1.000
_cell.length_b   1.000
_cell.length_c   1.000
_cell.angle_alpha   90.00
_cell.angle_beta   90.00
_cell.angle_gamma   90.00
#
_symmetry.space_group_name_H-M   'P 1'
#
loop_
_entity.id
_entity.type
_entity.pdbx_description
1 polymer ?
#
loop_
_entity_poly.entity_id
_entity_poly.type
_entity_poly.pdbx_seq_one_letter_code
_entity_poly.pdbx_strand_id
1 'polypeptide(L)'
;MLALWLTLAAAAPGDTAAPAAAQSAPAVMVHRQPTLPVVALRLSLLADDPGGLAGAGHLIQHLHLAAMEEQAARVGGRVQALRTSDALVYTVTGPATELDFLAGVLRAALRAPRAEGSQLLVALNTLAEERAAERERAPSYVRASLRSRIFPGDLPAAGTAASARRLENASLEAAWDQMYSPDRISVVAVGNVGVADVSRALRGLPAGSGVTPGEALADSVAPLAADTPQATQHWLGWAAAAPSDDPAALSVAARILQARLRRTMGNSTVDVEHWWTHHGHALAIVVATPGARAATARRTLNGALAAAIAGLDEETVRIAAAGVRRDLLFYARTPERMAEVLGAFADRGDDPEAAGGFFAALDGVTEAAVRRVLEDVAAREGFRVEVAPQKLVPN
;
A
#
# COMPACT_ATOMS: atom_id res chain seq x y z
N MET A 1 -22.22 6.16 -19.44
CA MET A 1 -21.73 6.13 -20.83
C MET A 1 -21.40 7.53 -21.26
N LEU A 2 -20.11 7.87 -21.35
CA LEU A 2 -19.54 8.88 -22.26
C LEU A 2 -18.02 8.81 -22.06
N ALA A 3 -17.36 8.14 -22.97
CA ALA A 3 -15.91 8.14 -23.12
C ALA A 3 -15.53 9.42 -23.87
N LEU A 4 -14.68 10.24 -23.27
CA LEU A 4 -14.04 11.36 -23.98
C LEU A 4 -12.58 10.95 -24.26
N TRP A 5 -12.30 10.59 -25.51
CA TRP A 5 -10.96 10.37 -26.04
C TRP A 5 -10.37 11.73 -26.46
N LEU A 6 -9.23 12.09 -25.91
CA LEU A 6 -8.39 13.17 -26.43
C LEU A 6 -7.26 12.55 -27.24
N THR A 7 -7.29 12.80 -28.55
CA THR A 7 -6.23 12.45 -29.50
C THR A 7 -5.08 13.44 -29.41
N LEU A 8 -3.87 12.95 -29.13
CA LEU A 8 -2.63 13.72 -29.31
C LEU A 8 -2.14 13.56 -30.74
N ALA A 9 -1.89 14.69 -31.39
CA ALA A 9 -1.31 14.78 -32.73
C ALA A 9 0.21 14.54 -32.67
N ALA A 10 0.72 13.67 -33.53
CA ALA A 10 2.14 13.42 -33.71
C ALA A 10 2.81 14.57 -34.48
N ALA A 11 3.90 15.10 -33.97
CA ALA A 11 4.81 16.00 -34.67
C ALA A 11 6.07 15.22 -35.11
N ALA A 12 6.54 15.50 -36.31
CA ALA A 12 7.65 14.84 -37.02
C ALA A 12 9.03 15.21 -36.40
N PRO A 13 10.10 14.39 -36.68
CA PRO A 13 11.39 14.55 -36.03
C PRO A 13 12.26 15.60 -36.75
N GLY A 14 12.85 16.48 -35.97
CA GLY A 14 13.89 17.44 -36.41
C GLY A 14 15.03 17.50 -35.40
N ASP A 15 16.21 17.35 -35.91
CA ASP A 15 17.60 17.33 -35.44
C ASP A 15 17.99 17.85 -34.04
N THR A 16 18.65 16.96 -33.31
CA THR A 16 19.93 17.04 -32.57
C THR A 16 20.32 18.31 -31.81
N ALA A 17 19.94 18.34 -30.54
CA ALA A 17 20.79 18.75 -29.41
C ALA A 17 20.34 17.89 -28.23
N ALA A 18 21.27 17.27 -27.50
CA ALA A 18 20.93 16.54 -26.29
C ALA A 18 20.22 17.52 -25.34
N PRO A 19 18.93 17.32 -25.01
CA PRO A 19 18.26 18.21 -24.10
C PRO A 19 18.91 18.03 -22.72
N ALA A 20 19.29 19.13 -22.09
CA ALA A 20 19.43 19.18 -20.65
C ALA A 20 18.20 18.48 -20.08
N ALA A 21 18.40 17.50 -19.17
CA ALA A 21 17.33 16.71 -18.60
C ALA A 21 16.21 17.65 -18.17
N ALA A 22 15.10 17.63 -18.90
CA ALA A 22 13.95 18.44 -18.59
C ALA A 22 13.46 17.96 -17.24
N GLN A 23 13.53 18.82 -16.21
CA GLN A 23 12.97 18.54 -14.90
C GLN A 23 11.47 18.30 -15.12
N SER A 24 11.05 17.05 -15.06
CA SER A 24 9.63 16.69 -15.18
C SER A 24 8.91 17.12 -13.91
N ALA A 25 7.77 17.79 -14.07
CA ALA A 25 6.87 18.03 -12.94
C ALA A 25 6.46 16.70 -12.29
N PRO A 26 6.13 16.68 -11.00
CA PRO A 26 5.57 15.48 -10.35
C PRO A 26 4.42 14.92 -11.17
N ALA A 27 4.28 13.60 -11.20
CA ALA A 27 3.13 12.97 -11.82
C ALA A 27 1.85 13.43 -11.10
N VAL A 28 1.00 14.17 -11.81
CA VAL A 28 -0.25 14.69 -11.25
C VAL A 28 -1.43 14.12 -12.02
N MET A 29 -2.24 13.30 -11.32
CA MET A 29 -3.50 12.79 -11.83
C MET A 29 -4.67 13.58 -11.22
N VAL A 30 -5.62 13.98 -12.04
CA VAL A 30 -6.85 14.67 -11.59
C VAL A 30 -8.07 13.86 -11.99
N HIS A 31 -8.80 13.38 -11.01
CA HIS A 31 -10.09 12.71 -11.21
C HIS A 31 -11.23 13.63 -10.76
N ARG A 32 -11.94 14.21 -11.72
CA ARG A 32 -13.02 15.13 -11.44
C ARG A 32 -14.27 14.40 -10.93
N GLN A 33 -14.71 14.73 -9.71
CA GLN A 33 -15.92 14.22 -9.08
C GLN A 33 -16.80 15.38 -8.58
N PRO A 34 -17.65 15.96 -9.44
CA PRO A 34 -18.35 17.22 -9.16
C PRO A 34 -19.54 17.10 -8.20
N THR A 35 -19.90 15.89 -7.76
CA THR A 35 -21.10 15.64 -6.95
C THR A 35 -21.00 16.17 -5.53
N LEU A 36 -19.78 16.36 -5.01
CA LEU A 36 -19.53 16.88 -3.66
C LEU A 36 -18.61 18.09 -3.75
N PRO A 37 -18.83 19.16 -2.94
CA PRO A 37 -18.02 20.36 -2.93
C PRO A 37 -16.71 20.18 -2.14
N VAL A 38 -16.07 19.02 -2.28
CA VAL A 38 -14.84 18.65 -1.59
C VAL A 38 -13.75 18.22 -2.56
N VAL A 39 -12.51 18.29 -2.11
CA VAL A 39 -11.34 17.76 -2.80
C VAL A 39 -10.49 16.95 -1.83
N ALA A 40 -9.97 15.83 -2.28
CA ALA A 40 -8.89 15.08 -1.65
C ALA A 40 -7.64 15.23 -2.51
N LEU A 41 -6.57 15.69 -1.89
CA LEU A 41 -5.23 15.76 -2.46
C LEU A 41 -4.39 14.68 -1.78
N ARG A 42 -3.97 13.67 -2.52
CA ARG A 42 -3.12 12.60 -2.04
C ARG A 42 -1.75 12.72 -2.65
N LEU A 43 -0.76 12.89 -1.80
CA LEU A 43 0.66 12.89 -2.16
C LEU A 43 1.27 11.56 -1.74
N SER A 44 1.99 10.93 -2.64
CA SER A 44 2.84 9.78 -2.37
C SER A 44 4.29 10.15 -2.62
N LEU A 45 5.14 9.87 -1.65
CA LEU A 45 6.59 9.88 -1.77
C LEU A 45 7.05 8.43 -1.70
N LEU A 46 7.46 7.88 -2.84
CA LEU A 46 8.06 6.55 -2.89
C LEU A 46 9.42 6.59 -2.17
N ALA A 47 9.53 5.87 -1.06
CA ALA A 47 10.71 5.93 -0.21
C ALA A 47 10.85 4.68 0.65
N ASP A 48 12.07 4.16 0.69
CA ASP A 48 12.50 3.16 1.66
C ASP A 48 13.13 3.84 2.88
N ASP A 49 12.98 3.22 4.04
CA ASP A 49 13.68 3.69 5.23
C ASP A 49 15.20 3.50 5.05
N PRO A 50 16.04 4.45 5.51
CA PRO A 50 17.50 4.30 5.43
C PRO A 50 17.98 3.07 6.18
N GLY A 51 19.07 2.46 5.71
CA GLY A 51 19.66 1.26 6.30
C GLY A 51 19.83 1.36 7.81
N GLY A 52 19.27 0.39 8.54
CA GLY A 52 19.28 0.34 10.01
C GLY A 52 18.31 1.30 10.72
N LEU A 53 17.56 2.15 10.00
CA LEU A 53 16.61 3.11 10.56
C LEU A 53 15.15 2.76 10.22
N ALA A 54 14.80 1.48 10.17
CA ALA A 54 13.42 1.05 9.95
C ALA A 54 12.45 1.78 10.88
N GLY A 55 11.38 2.36 10.32
CA GLY A 55 10.44 3.22 11.03
C GLY A 55 10.75 4.72 10.94
N ALA A 56 11.86 5.13 10.29
CA ALA A 56 12.22 6.55 10.14
C ALA A 56 11.13 7.31 9.38
N GLY A 57 10.66 6.78 8.26
CA GLY A 57 9.59 7.39 7.47
C GLY A 57 8.30 7.55 8.27
N HIS A 58 7.92 6.57 9.07
CA HIS A 58 6.73 6.63 9.91
C HIS A 58 6.89 7.67 11.04
N LEU A 59 8.06 7.73 11.67
CA LEU A 59 8.37 8.77 12.66
C LEU A 59 8.27 10.18 12.05
N ILE A 60 8.82 10.37 10.85
CA ILE A 60 8.73 11.62 10.10
C ILE A 60 7.28 11.99 9.80
N GLN A 61 6.42 11.01 9.46
CA GLN A 61 4.99 11.25 9.27
C GLN A 61 4.30 11.77 10.53
N HIS A 62 4.58 11.20 11.69
CA HIS A 62 4.02 11.71 12.95
C HIS A 62 4.41 13.16 13.21
N LEU A 63 5.66 13.53 12.90
CA LEU A 63 6.13 14.91 13.08
C LEU A 63 5.45 15.89 12.11
N HIS A 64 5.20 15.48 10.87
CA HIS A 64 4.49 16.30 9.90
C HIS A 64 3.00 16.42 10.22
N LEU A 65 2.38 15.31 10.64
CA LEU A 65 0.92 15.18 10.75
C LEU A 65 0.32 16.21 11.69
N ALA A 66 0.89 16.39 12.89
CA ALA A 66 0.35 17.30 13.89
C ALA A 66 0.25 18.77 13.39
N ALA A 67 1.30 19.25 12.71
CA ALA A 67 1.30 20.60 12.15
C ALA A 67 0.36 20.74 10.94
N MET A 68 0.25 19.70 10.13
CA MET A 68 -0.63 19.69 8.96
C MET A 68 -2.11 19.63 9.38
N GLU A 69 -2.46 18.85 10.41
CA GLU A 69 -3.82 18.76 10.95
C GLU A 69 -4.32 20.10 11.50
N GLU A 70 -3.47 20.79 12.28
CA GLU A 70 -3.81 22.11 12.80
C GLU A 70 -4.09 23.12 11.66
N GLN A 71 -3.28 23.09 10.61
CA GLN A 71 -3.46 23.97 9.46
C GLN A 71 -4.74 23.62 8.69
N ALA A 72 -4.96 22.34 8.36
CA ALA A 72 -6.14 21.93 7.59
C ALA A 72 -7.45 22.25 8.33
N ALA A 73 -7.47 22.10 9.65
CA ALA A 73 -8.63 22.38 10.48
C ALA A 73 -9.13 23.83 10.36
N ARG A 74 -8.26 24.80 10.01
CA ARG A 74 -8.62 26.22 9.86
C ARG A 74 -9.64 26.43 8.75
N VAL A 75 -9.70 25.55 7.75
CA VAL A 75 -10.64 25.61 6.63
C VAL A 75 -11.64 24.44 6.65
N GLY A 76 -11.78 23.75 7.78
CA GLY A 76 -12.64 22.56 7.89
C GLY A 76 -12.08 21.34 7.15
N GLY A 77 -10.79 21.34 6.85
CA GLY A 77 -10.09 20.21 6.25
C GLY A 77 -9.58 19.21 7.30
N ARG A 78 -9.11 18.08 6.81
CA ARG A 78 -8.44 17.04 7.62
C ARG A 78 -7.24 16.47 6.88
N VAL A 79 -6.32 15.88 7.61
CA VAL A 79 -5.15 15.22 7.08
C VAL A 79 -5.14 13.76 7.53
N GLN A 80 -4.68 12.89 6.69
CA GLN A 80 -4.36 11.50 6.99
C GLN A 80 -2.95 11.22 6.50
N ALA A 81 -2.16 10.51 7.29
CA ALA A 81 -0.86 10.01 6.87
C ALA A 81 -0.84 8.49 7.01
N LEU A 82 -0.21 7.82 6.08
CA LEU A 82 -0.06 6.37 6.05
C LEU A 82 1.33 6.02 5.56
N ARG A 83 2.07 5.23 6.33
CA ARG A 83 3.26 4.54 5.83
C ARG A 83 2.84 3.20 5.23
N THR A 84 2.96 3.06 3.93
CA THR A 84 2.89 1.77 3.25
C THR A 84 4.28 1.14 3.21
N SER A 85 4.42 -0.08 2.70
CA SER A 85 5.74 -0.67 2.45
C SER A 85 6.57 0.15 1.46
N ASP A 86 5.91 0.85 0.54
CA ASP A 86 6.56 1.44 -0.62
C ASP A 86 6.65 2.98 -0.53
N ALA A 87 5.76 3.62 0.25
CA ALA A 87 5.63 5.06 0.20
C ALA A 87 5.23 5.70 1.54
N LEU A 88 5.63 6.95 1.70
CA LEU A 88 5.02 7.89 2.63
C LEU A 88 3.83 8.55 1.93
N VAL A 89 2.65 8.38 2.48
CA VAL A 89 1.40 8.88 1.90
C VAL A 89 0.77 9.91 2.80
N TYR A 90 0.40 11.06 2.22
CA TYR A 90 -0.35 12.11 2.90
C TYR A 90 -1.60 12.43 2.09
N THR A 91 -2.75 12.43 2.74
CA THR A 91 -4.01 12.81 2.11
C THR A 91 -4.62 14.00 2.86
N VAL A 92 -4.77 15.11 2.15
CA VAL A 92 -5.43 16.32 2.67
C VAL A 92 -6.78 16.44 2.00
N THR A 93 -7.85 16.49 2.81
CA THR A 93 -9.23 16.59 2.32
C THR A 93 -9.88 17.81 2.91
N GLY A 94 -10.65 18.54 2.11
CA GLY A 94 -11.38 19.72 2.57
C GLY A 94 -12.28 20.33 1.48
N PRO A 95 -12.86 21.52 1.71
CA PRO A 95 -13.68 22.20 0.72
C PRO A 95 -12.90 22.47 -0.57
N ALA A 96 -13.51 22.21 -1.73
CA ALA A 96 -12.88 22.43 -3.03
C ALA A 96 -12.54 23.92 -3.28
N THR A 97 -13.26 24.85 -2.64
CA THR A 97 -12.98 26.27 -2.66
C THR A 97 -11.67 26.67 -2.02
N GLU A 98 -11.15 25.81 -1.13
CA GLU A 98 -9.90 26.03 -0.39
C GLU A 98 -8.71 25.25 -1.00
N LEU A 99 -8.79 24.88 -2.27
CA LEU A 99 -7.79 24.04 -2.96
C LEU A 99 -6.35 24.59 -2.80
N ASP A 100 -6.16 25.89 -3.01
CA ASP A 100 -4.81 26.49 -2.92
C ASP A 100 -4.25 26.41 -1.48
N PHE A 101 -5.09 26.60 -0.47
CA PHE A 101 -4.72 26.44 0.93
C PHE A 101 -4.38 24.98 1.26
N LEU A 102 -5.24 24.04 0.88
CA LEU A 102 -5.04 22.60 1.11
C LEU A 102 -3.78 22.07 0.40
N ALA A 103 -3.50 22.57 -0.81
CA ALA A 103 -2.24 22.29 -1.50
C ALA A 103 -1.03 22.87 -0.74
N GLY A 104 -1.20 24.01 -0.07
CA GLY A 104 -0.21 24.60 0.83
C GLY A 104 0.08 23.71 2.03
N VAL A 105 -0.95 23.13 2.64
CA VAL A 105 -0.83 22.14 3.73
C VAL A 105 -0.08 20.91 3.23
N LEU A 106 -0.43 20.39 2.06
CA LEU A 106 0.21 19.20 1.49
C LEU A 106 1.72 19.44 1.22
N ARG A 107 2.12 20.63 0.79
CA ARG A 107 3.53 20.97 0.61
C ARG A 107 4.35 20.91 1.90
N ALA A 108 3.71 21.00 3.08
CA ALA A 108 4.44 20.87 4.34
C ALA A 108 5.04 19.46 4.51
N ALA A 109 4.41 18.44 3.95
CA ALA A 109 4.91 17.06 3.93
C ALA A 109 6.23 16.88 3.14
N LEU A 110 6.60 17.84 2.31
CA LEU A 110 7.82 17.79 1.50
C LEU A 110 9.00 18.59 2.11
N ARG A 111 8.87 19.02 3.34
CA ARG A 111 9.93 19.71 4.07
C ARG A 111 10.67 18.73 4.97
N ALA A 112 11.97 18.97 5.17
CA ALA A 112 12.71 18.23 6.17
C ALA A 112 12.01 18.37 7.55
N PRO A 113 11.84 17.27 8.30
CA PRO A 113 11.17 17.31 9.59
C PRO A 113 12.01 18.12 10.58
N ARG A 114 11.37 19.02 11.29
CA ARG A 114 11.98 19.71 12.42
C ARG A 114 11.33 19.14 13.67
N ALA A 115 12.12 18.43 14.44
CA ALA A 115 11.68 17.88 15.71
C ALA A 115 12.37 18.64 16.85
N GLU A 116 11.61 19.39 17.65
CA GLU A 116 12.12 20.07 18.82
C GLU A 116 11.63 19.35 20.09
N GLY A 117 12.58 18.93 20.92
CA GLY A 117 12.37 18.52 22.31
C GLY A 117 11.21 17.52 22.52
N SER A 118 10.10 18.03 23.03
CA SER A 118 8.94 17.19 23.39
C SER A 118 8.20 16.58 22.20
N GLN A 119 8.22 17.20 21.02
CA GLN A 119 7.53 16.69 19.84
C GLN A 119 8.15 15.38 19.34
N LEU A 120 9.48 15.30 19.34
CA LEU A 120 10.18 14.06 18.99
C LEU A 120 9.85 12.94 19.97
N LEU A 121 9.85 13.26 21.28
CA LEU A 121 9.53 12.26 22.31
C LEU A 121 8.10 11.74 22.18
N VAL A 122 7.13 12.61 21.90
CA VAL A 122 5.74 12.22 21.66
C VAL A 122 5.65 11.31 20.43
N ALA A 123 6.27 11.68 19.31
CA ALA A 123 6.25 10.88 18.09
C ALA A 123 6.92 9.50 18.27
N LEU A 124 8.05 9.43 18.99
CA LEU A 124 8.72 8.17 19.33
C LEU A 124 7.85 7.27 20.23
N ASN A 125 7.16 7.84 21.21
CA ASN A 125 6.25 7.09 22.07
C ASN A 125 5.06 6.55 21.28
N THR A 126 4.44 7.38 20.44
CA THR A 126 3.34 6.93 19.55
C THR A 126 3.79 5.78 18.66
N LEU A 127 4.94 5.90 18.01
CA LEU A 127 5.49 4.84 17.18
C LEU A 127 5.77 3.55 17.98
N ALA A 128 6.23 3.68 19.24
CA ALA A 128 6.45 2.53 20.11
C ALA A 128 5.14 1.84 20.50
N GLU A 129 4.09 2.61 20.81
CA GLU A 129 2.76 2.09 21.13
C GLU A 129 2.13 1.39 19.92
N GLU A 130 2.21 1.97 18.72
CA GLU A 130 1.72 1.36 17.49
C GLU A 130 2.44 0.05 17.18
N ARG A 131 3.77 0.03 17.31
CA ARG A 131 4.57 -1.19 17.14
C ARG A 131 4.18 -2.28 18.16
N ALA A 132 3.95 -1.91 19.40
CA ALA A 132 3.47 -2.86 20.42
C ALA A 132 2.09 -3.40 20.06
N ALA A 133 1.16 -2.52 19.70
CA ALA A 133 -0.19 -2.91 19.28
C ALA A 133 -0.23 -3.81 18.03
N GLU A 134 0.64 -3.57 17.05
CA GLU A 134 0.78 -4.45 15.87
C GLU A 134 1.29 -5.84 16.26
N ARG A 135 2.27 -5.91 17.15
CA ARG A 135 2.84 -7.18 17.62
C ARG A 135 1.87 -7.99 18.48
N GLU A 136 1.03 -7.33 19.26
CA GLU A 136 0.03 -7.99 20.11
C GLU A 136 -1.15 -8.57 19.30
N ARG A 137 -1.39 -8.04 18.10
CA ARG A 137 -2.46 -8.54 17.22
C ARG A 137 -1.96 -9.71 16.41
N ALA A 138 -2.45 -10.91 16.71
CA ALA A 138 -2.07 -12.13 15.99
C ALA A 138 -2.19 -12.04 14.46
N PRO A 139 -3.26 -11.45 13.85
CA PRO A 139 -3.32 -11.30 12.40
C PRO A 139 -2.25 -10.37 11.84
N SER A 140 -1.91 -9.27 12.53
CA SER A 140 -0.85 -8.35 12.11
C SER A 140 0.52 -9.02 12.19
N TYR A 141 0.79 -9.72 13.28
CA TYR A 141 2.02 -10.50 13.46
C TYR A 141 2.20 -11.56 12.35
N VAL A 142 1.14 -12.31 12.02
CA VAL A 142 1.18 -13.33 10.95
C VAL A 142 1.50 -12.68 9.60
N ARG A 143 0.82 -11.58 9.26
CA ARG A 143 1.08 -10.84 8.01
C ARG A 143 2.50 -10.30 7.95
N ALA A 144 2.94 -9.61 8.98
CA ALA A 144 4.30 -9.05 9.05
C ALA A 144 5.38 -10.14 8.95
N SER A 145 5.17 -11.27 9.65
CA SER A 145 6.09 -12.41 9.60
C SER A 145 6.16 -13.08 8.22
N LEU A 146 5.06 -13.12 7.48
CA LEU A 146 5.03 -13.63 6.12
C LEU A 146 5.68 -12.62 5.15
N ARG A 147 5.33 -11.33 5.26
CA ARG A 147 5.86 -10.27 4.39
C ARG A 147 7.38 -10.19 4.46
N SER A 148 7.97 -10.19 5.65
CA SER A 148 9.42 -10.12 5.84
C SER A 148 10.19 -11.28 5.21
N ARG A 149 9.53 -12.42 4.97
CA ARG A 149 10.12 -13.59 4.29
C ARG A 149 9.93 -13.54 2.78
N ILE A 150 8.82 -12.99 2.30
CA ILE A 150 8.52 -12.84 0.88
C ILE A 150 9.27 -11.66 0.27
N PHE A 151 9.32 -10.55 1.00
CA PHE A 151 9.95 -9.30 0.60
C PHE A 151 11.04 -8.91 1.62
N PRO A 152 12.26 -9.42 1.51
CA PRO A 152 13.32 -9.18 2.51
C PRO A 152 13.67 -7.70 2.71
N GLY A 153 13.41 -6.85 1.69
CA GLY A 153 13.59 -5.39 1.78
C GLY A 153 12.42 -4.64 2.40
N ASP A 154 11.26 -5.30 2.61
CA ASP A 154 10.06 -4.69 3.16
C ASP A 154 10.14 -4.64 4.70
N LEU A 155 10.63 -3.54 5.22
CA LEU A 155 10.77 -3.32 6.65
C LEU A 155 9.41 -3.02 7.32
N PRO A 156 9.18 -3.45 8.57
CA PRO A 156 7.97 -3.07 9.30
C PRO A 156 7.82 -1.56 9.37
N ALA A 157 6.65 -1.04 9.00
CA ALA A 157 6.40 0.40 8.97
C ALA A 157 6.70 1.09 10.31
N ALA A 158 6.34 0.46 11.44
CA ALA A 158 6.64 0.95 12.79
C ALA A 158 8.08 0.61 13.26
N GLY A 159 8.91 0.07 12.39
CA GLY A 159 10.28 -0.32 12.72
C GLY A 159 10.39 -1.54 13.64
N THR A 160 11.61 -1.79 14.11
CA THR A 160 11.94 -2.88 15.04
C THR A 160 12.37 -2.30 16.40
N ALA A 161 12.46 -3.13 17.44
CA ALA A 161 13.02 -2.70 18.74
C ALA A 161 14.51 -2.29 18.62
N ALA A 162 15.24 -2.85 17.65
CA ALA A 162 16.63 -2.50 17.41
C ALA A 162 16.74 -1.14 16.68
N SER A 163 15.91 -0.89 15.66
CA SER A 163 15.89 0.39 14.95
C SER A 163 15.37 1.53 15.82
N ALA A 164 14.41 1.30 16.71
CA ALA A 164 13.88 2.31 17.62
C ALA A 164 14.97 3.01 18.45
N ARG A 165 15.91 2.24 19.02
CA ARG A 165 17.05 2.78 19.77
C ARG A 165 18.01 3.61 18.93
N ARG A 166 18.08 3.32 17.61
CA ARG A 166 18.87 4.11 16.67
C ARG A 166 18.14 5.39 16.29
N LEU A 167 16.82 5.34 16.12
CA LEU A 167 15.98 6.49 15.79
C LEU A 167 16.03 7.58 16.87
N GLU A 168 16.16 7.21 18.15
CA GLU A 168 16.30 8.16 19.26
C GLU A 168 17.52 9.09 19.12
N ASN A 169 18.57 8.60 18.46
CA ASN A 169 19.86 9.29 18.29
C ASN A 169 20.14 9.66 16.82
N ALA A 170 19.22 9.36 15.91
CA ALA A 170 19.41 9.62 14.49
C ALA A 170 19.17 11.08 14.15
N SER A 171 19.93 11.61 13.20
CA SER A 171 19.56 12.84 12.53
C SER A 171 18.39 12.56 11.59
N LEU A 172 17.20 13.01 11.95
CA LEU A 172 16.00 12.88 11.11
C LEU A 172 16.10 13.68 9.81
N GLU A 173 16.85 14.78 9.83
CA GLU A 173 17.16 15.57 8.63
C GLU A 173 18.01 14.74 7.65
N ALA A 174 19.06 14.08 8.13
CA ALA A 174 19.89 13.19 7.30
C ALA A 174 19.12 11.95 6.80
N ALA A 175 18.20 11.42 7.61
CA ALA A 175 17.32 10.34 7.17
C ALA A 175 16.35 10.82 6.08
N TRP A 176 15.78 12.01 6.22
CA TRP A 176 14.93 12.65 5.22
C TRP A 176 15.68 12.86 3.90
N ASP A 177 16.90 13.40 3.94
CA ASP A 177 17.70 13.66 2.75
C ASP A 177 18.02 12.38 1.96
N GLN A 178 18.10 11.22 2.64
CA GLN A 178 18.27 9.93 1.99
C GLN A 178 16.98 9.39 1.37
N MET A 179 15.84 9.66 2.01
CA MET A 179 14.53 9.16 1.58
C MET A 179 13.91 10.03 0.51
N TYR A 180 14.11 11.35 0.62
CA TYR A 180 13.46 12.34 -0.21
C TYR A 180 14.10 12.43 -1.59
N SER A 181 13.29 12.26 -2.62
CA SER A 181 13.64 12.57 -4.00
C SER A 181 12.44 13.16 -4.73
N PRO A 182 12.60 14.32 -5.39
CA PRO A 182 11.55 14.93 -6.21
C PRO A 182 10.99 13.98 -7.28
N ASP A 183 11.84 13.09 -7.81
CA ASP A 183 11.50 12.13 -8.85
C ASP A 183 10.54 11.04 -8.40
N ARG A 184 10.38 10.91 -7.08
CA ARG A 184 9.58 9.87 -6.44
C ARG A 184 8.26 10.39 -5.88
N ILE A 185 7.88 11.61 -6.29
CA ILE A 185 6.64 12.25 -5.83
C ILE A 185 5.57 12.08 -6.89
N SER A 186 4.40 11.64 -6.45
CA SER A 186 3.17 11.67 -7.25
C SER A 186 2.04 12.34 -6.46
N VAL A 187 1.11 12.97 -7.18
CA VAL A 187 -0.07 13.59 -6.57
C VAL A 187 -1.33 13.13 -7.32
N VAL A 188 -2.30 12.68 -6.56
CA VAL A 188 -3.64 12.36 -7.06
C VAL A 188 -4.63 13.34 -6.42
N ALA A 189 -5.36 14.08 -7.26
CA ALA A 189 -6.42 14.99 -6.84
C ALA A 189 -7.77 14.42 -7.25
N VAL A 190 -8.67 14.26 -6.30
CA VAL A 190 -10.04 13.77 -6.55
C VAL A 190 -11.04 14.73 -5.95
N GLY A 191 -12.02 15.16 -6.75
CA GLY A 191 -13.08 16.02 -6.24
C GLY A 191 -13.63 17.00 -7.25
N ASN A 192 -14.30 18.05 -6.76
CA ASN A 192 -14.88 19.08 -7.61
C ASN A 192 -13.83 20.14 -8.02
N VAL A 193 -12.79 19.70 -8.69
CA VAL A 193 -11.66 20.53 -9.14
C VAL A 193 -11.31 20.21 -10.58
N GLY A 194 -10.78 21.20 -11.30
CA GLY A 194 -10.29 21.04 -12.66
C GLY A 194 -8.78 20.84 -12.72
N VAL A 195 -8.29 20.26 -13.82
CA VAL A 195 -6.86 20.04 -14.06
C VAL A 195 -6.07 21.35 -13.95
N ALA A 196 -6.57 22.44 -14.55
CA ALA A 196 -5.92 23.74 -14.52
C ALA A 196 -5.80 24.32 -13.10
N ASP A 197 -6.85 24.13 -12.27
CA ASP A 197 -6.87 24.59 -10.88
C ASP A 197 -5.88 23.84 -10.03
N VAL A 198 -5.86 22.49 -10.15
CA VAL A 198 -4.90 21.63 -9.44
C VAL A 198 -3.47 21.96 -9.87
N SER A 199 -3.21 22.08 -11.18
CA SER A 199 -1.88 22.44 -11.69
C SER A 199 -1.41 23.80 -11.18
N ARG A 200 -2.33 24.76 -11.04
CA ARG A 200 -2.03 26.08 -10.42
C ARG A 200 -1.71 25.94 -8.95
N ALA A 201 -2.55 25.24 -8.19
CA ALA A 201 -2.41 25.06 -6.74
C ALA A 201 -1.13 24.30 -6.36
N LEU A 202 -0.70 23.37 -7.20
CA LEU A 202 0.51 22.56 -7.01
C LEU A 202 1.78 23.20 -7.61
N ARG A 203 1.69 24.40 -8.15
CA ARG A 203 2.90 25.10 -8.63
C ARG A 203 3.95 25.22 -7.53
N GLY A 204 5.21 24.94 -7.87
CA GLY A 204 6.32 24.98 -6.93
C GLY A 204 6.47 23.69 -6.10
N LEU A 205 5.73 22.63 -6.40
CA LEU A 205 6.16 21.30 -6.00
C LEU A 205 7.51 21.02 -6.69
N PRO A 206 8.44 20.34 -6.00
CA PRO A 206 9.70 19.96 -6.61
C PRO A 206 9.45 19.12 -7.86
N ALA A 207 10.17 19.42 -8.92
CA ALA A 207 10.11 18.67 -10.17
C ALA A 207 11.13 17.53 -10.14
N GLY A 208 10.74 16.37 -10.62
CA GLY A 208 11.59 15.19 -10.72
C GLY A 208 11.74 14.69 -12.16
N SER A 209 12.71 13.83 -12.41
CA SER A 209 13.04 13.29 -13.74
C SER A 209 12.36 11.97 -14.08
N GLY A 210 11.48 11.48 -13.21
CA GLY A 210 10.79 10.19 -13.33
C GLY A 210 11.18 9.20 -12.25
N VAL A 211 10.27 8.27 -11.94
CA VAL A 211 10.45 7.31 -10.87
C VAL A 211 11.51 6.28 -11.28
N THR A 212 12.65 6.31 -10.65
CA THR A 212 13.57 5.17 -10.66
C THR A 212 13.36 4.42 -9.34
N PRO A 213 12.89 3.17 -9.37
CA PRO A 213 12.86 2.36 -8.16
C PRO A 213 14.28 2.32 -7.56
N GLY A 214 14.41 2.71 -6.30
CA GLY A 214 15.69 2.58 -5.61
C GLY A 214 16.09 1.11 -5.57
N GLU A 215 17.37 0.80 -5.75
CA GLU A 215 17.89 -0.52 -5.43
C GLU A 215 17.51 -0.83 -3.99
N ALA A 216 16.82 -1.96 -3.79
CA ALA A 216 16.48 -2.44 -2.47
C ALA A 216 17.78 -2.60 -1.68
N LEU A 217 17.95 -1.78 -0.66
CA LEU A 217 19.05 -1.96 0.29
C LEU A 217 18.79 -3.27 1.02
N ALA A 218 19.51 -4.32 0.61
CA ALA A 218 19.46 -5.64 1.19
C ALA A 218 20.14 -5.64 2.57
N ASP A 219 19.52 -4.97 3.53
CA ASP A 219 19.80 -5.30 4.92
C ASP A 219 19.00 -6.56 5.26
N SER A 220 19.72 -7.64 5.57
CA SER A 220 19.12 -8.86 6.07
C SER A 220 18.30 -8.52 7.33
N VAL A 221 16.99 -8.41 7.15
CA VAL A 221 16.08 -8.22 8.28
C VAL A 221 16.15 -9.50 9.10
N ALA A 222 16.70 -9.41 10.30
CA ALA A 222 16.60 -10.49 11.26
C ALA A 222 15.12 -10.88 11.41
N PRO A 223 14.79 -12.18 11.39
CA PRO A 223 13.40 -12.62 11.55
C PRO A 223 12.79 -11.92 12.75
N LEU A 224 11.55 -11.44 12.61
CA LEU A 224 10.81 -10.78 13.67
C LEU A 224 10.97 -11.60 14.96
N ALA A 225 11.62 -11.00 15.96
CA ALA A 225 11.99 -11.69 17.17
C ALA A 225 10.76 -12.23 17.92
N ALA A 226 10.92 -13.34 18.41
CA ALA A 226 10.16 -14.48 18.88
C ALA A 226 9.08 -14.32 19.96
N ASP A 227 8.58 -13.14 20.28
CA ASP A 227 7.44 -13.05 21.18
C ASP A 227 6.15 -13.21 20.37
N THR A 228 5.65 -14.44 20.33
CA THR A 228 4.35 -14.76 19.74
C THR A 228 3.25 -14.02 20.46
N PRO A 229 2.35 -13.30 19.74
CA PRO A 229 1.27 -12.58 20.40
C PRO A 229 0.34 -13.52 21.14
N GLN A 230 -0.29 -13.01 22.19
CA GLN A 230 -1.36 -13.73 22.85
C GLN A 230 -2.55 -13.85 21.90
N ALA A 231 -3.03 -15.06 21.70
CA ALA A 231 -4.16 -15.34 20.82
C ALA A 231 -5.19 -16.21 21.52
N THR A 232 -6.46 -15.90 21.29
CA THR A 232 -7.62 -16.72 21.76
C THR A 232 -8.02 -17.78 20.74
N GLN A 233 -7.60 -17.59 19.48
CA GLN A 233 -7.81 -18.48 18.35
C GLN A 233 -6.49 -18.94 17.77
N HIS A 234 -6.54 -20.01 16.98
CA HIS A 234 -5.41 -20.48 16.20
C HIS A 234 -5.32 -19.66 14.91
N TRP A 235 -4.17 -19.07 14.65
CA TRP A 235 -3.90 -18.33 13.43
C TRP A 235 -2.92 -19.09 12.55
N LEU A 236 -3.30 -19.27 11.31
CA LEU A 236 -2.50 -19.94 10.28
C LEU A 236 -2.25 -18.94 9.16
N GLY A 237 -1.01 -18.74 8.82
CA GLY A 237 -0.60 -17.93 7.68
C GLY A 237 0.15 -18.76 6.66
N TRP A 238 -0.09 -18.48 5.40
CA TRP A 238 0.67 -18.98 4.26
C TRP A 238 0.84 -17.88 3.24
N ALA A 239 2.03 -17.74 2.66
CA ALA A 239 2.25 -16.85 1.53
C ALA A 239 3.33 -17.40 0.61
N ALA A 240 3.23 -17.09 -0.67
CA ALA A 240 4.25 -17.36 -1.68
C ALA A 240 4.38 -16.15 -2.62
N ALA A 241 5.59 -15.93 -3.13
CA ALA A 241 5.80 -14.97 -4.21
C ALA A 241 4.94 -15.34 -5.42
N ALA A 242 4.50 -14.36 -6.17
CA ALA A 242 3.66 -14.54 -7.34
C ALA A 242 4.31 -13.89 -8.57
N PRO A 243 3.92 -14.30 -9.80
CA PRO A 243 4.37 -13.61 -11.01
C PRO A 243 3.83 -12.17 -11.03
N SER A 244 4.58 -11.24 -11.62
CA SER A 244 4.25 -9.82 -11.67
C SER A 244 3.61 -9.37 -12.98
N ASP A 245 3.52 -10.27 -13.97
CA ASP A 245 3.09 -9.95 -15.34
C ASP A 245 1.57 -9.82 -15.50
N ASP A 246 0.77 -10.35 -14.55
CA ASP A 246 -0.70 -10.28 -14.61
C ASP A 246 -1.34 -10.01 -13.23
N PRO A 247 -1.26 -8.77 -12.73
CA PRO A 247 -1.81 -8.41 -11.42
C PRO A 247 -3.34 -8.52 -11.37
N ALA A 248 -4.04 -8.41 -12.51
CA ALA A 248 -5.48 -8.57 -12.56
C ALA A 248 -5.88 -10.04 -12.34
N ALA A 249 -5.24 -10.97 -13.04
CA ALA A 249 -5.46 -12.40 -12.84
C ALA A 249 -5.10 -12.84 -11.42
N LEU A 250 -4.04 -12.30 -10.83
CA LEU A 250 -3.66 -12.61 -9.45
C LEU A 250 -4.69 -12.10 -8.43
N SER A 251 -5.26 -10.91 -8.64
CA SER A 251 -6.35 -10.38 -7.80
C SER A 251 -7.61 -11.24 -7.90
N VAL A 252 -7.93 -11.72 -9.11
CA VAL A 252 -9.06 -12.65 -9.35
C VAL A 252 -8.79 -14.00 -8.69
N ALA A 253 -7.56 -14.52 -8.80
CA ALA A 253 -7.14 -15.77 -8.14
C ALA A 253 -7.30 -15.67 -6.60
N ALA A 254 -6.86 -14.58 -5.99
CA ALA A 254 -7.03 -14.32 -4.56
C ALA A 254 -8.51 -14.35 -4.15
N ARG A 255 -9.37 -13.73 -4.95
CA ARG A 255 -10.83 -13.72 -4.72
C ARG A 255 -11.45 -15.10 -4.79
N ILE A 256 -11.06 -15.91 -5.78
CA ILE A 256 -11.54 -17.29 -5.95
C ILE A 256 -11.12 -18.15 -4.76
N LEU A 257 -9.85 -18.06 -4.37
CA LEU A 257 -9.33 -18.76 -3.19
C LEU A 257 -10.09 -18.39 -1.91
N GLN A 258 -10.30 -17.10 -1.69
CA GLN A 258 -11.04 -16.60 -0.53
C GLN A 258 -12.46 -17.17 -0.48
N ALA A 259 -13.17 -17.13 -1.60
CA ALA A 259 -14.53 -17.64 -1.68
C ALA A 259 -14.60 -19.16 -1.42
N ARG A 260 -13.64 -19.93 -1.93
CA ARG A 260 -13.55 -21.37 -1.70
C ARG A 260 -13.20 -21.73 -0.27
N LEU A 261 -12.16 -21.09 0.27
CA LEU A 261 -11.72 -21.35 1.64
C LEU A 261 -12.81 -21.00 2.66
N ARG A 262 -13.53 -19.87 2.47
CA ARG A 262 -14.66 -19.49 3.32
C ARG A 262 -15.78 -20.54 3.30
N ARG A 263 -16.09 -21.12 2.15
CA ARG A 263 -17.09 -22.21 2.06
C ARG A 263 -16.62 -23.50 2.74
N THR A 264 -15.34 -23.84 2.60
CA THR A 264 -14.79 -25.09 3.12
C THR A 264 -14.50 -25.04 4.61
N MET A 265 -14.06 -23.88 5.12
CA MET A 265 -13.62 -23.72 6.51
C MET A 265 -14.73 -23.29 7.49
N GLY A 266 -15.94 -23.00 6.99
CA GLY A 266 -17.11 -22.71 7.83
C GLY A 266 -16.90 -21.57 8.82
N ASN A 267 -16.83 -21.88 10.12
CA ASN A 267 -16.70 -20.87 11.20
C ASN A 267 -15.30 -20.28 11.36
N SER A 268 -14.41 -20.42 10.38
CA SER A 268 -13.11 -19.79 10.39
C SER A 268 -13.18 -18.43 9.67
N THR A 269 -12.45 -17.44 10.17
CA THR A 269 -12.20 -16.22 9.39
C THR A 269 -11.11 -16.51 8.39
N VAL A 270 -11.33 -16.16 7.14
CA VAL A 270 -10.38 -16.40 6.04
C VAL A 270 -10.20 -15.09 5.28
N ASP A 271 -8.95 -14.64 5.20
CA ASP A 271 -8.51 -13.55 4.34
C ASP A 271 -7.50 -14.08 3.33
N VAL A 272 -7.73 -13.78 2.07
CA VAL A 272 -6.78 -14.04 0.98
C VAL A 272 -6.46 -12.71 0.33
N GLU A 273 -5.18 -12.40 0.29
CA GLU A 273 -4.68 -11.09 -0.11
C GLU A 273 -3.72 -11.25 -1.29
N HIS A 274 -3.86 -10.39 -2.28
CA HIS A 274 -2.84 -10.12 -3.26
C HIS A 274 -1.97 -8.98 -2.73
N TRP A 275 -0.76 -9.29 -2.30
CA TRP A 275 0.22 -8.27 -1.94
C TRP A 275 0.91 -7.78 -3.20
N TRP A 276 0.79 -6.52 -3.43
CA TRP A 276 1.37 -5.84 -4.58
C TRP A 276 2.21 -4.66 -4.08
N THR A 277 3.51 -4.75 -4.25
CA THR A 277 4.50 -3.79 -3.80
C THR A 277 5.46 -3.47 -4.95
N HIS A 278 6.29 -2.44 -4.81
CA HIS A 278 7.36 -2.20 -5.77
C HIS A 278 8.44 -3.30 -5.75
N HIS A 279 8.49 -4.10 -4.69
CA HIS A 279 9.37 -5.28 -4.59
C HIS A 279 8.82 -6.52 -5.31
N GLY A 280 7.58 -6.48 -5.78
CA GLY A 280 6.93 -7.57 -6.48
C GLY A 280 5.55 -7.94 -5.93
N HIS A 281 5.11 -9.14 -6.27
CA HIS A 281 3.79 -9.66 -5.95
C HIS A 281 3.86 -10.89 -5.09
N ALA A 282 2.84 -11.08 -4.25
CA ALA A 282 2.64 -12.31 -3.50
C ALA A 282 1.15 -12.62 -3.31
N LEU A 283 0.85 -13.90 -3.13
CA LEU A 283 -0.43 -14.38 -2.68
C LEU A 283 -0.30 -14.80 -1.21
N ALA A 284 -1.11 -14.23 -0.34
CA ALA A 284 -1.11 -14.52 1.08
C ALA A 284 -2.49 -15.03 1.54
N ILE A 285 -2.49 -15.97 2.47
CA ILE A 285 -3.69 -16.52 3.09
C ILE A 285 -3.51 -16.46 4.60
N VAL A 286 -4.45 -15.85 5.29
CA VAL A 286 -4.49 -15.75 6.75
C VAL A 286 -5.81 -16.33 7.24
N VAL A 287 -5.74 -17.30 8.15
CA VAL A 287 -6.90 -18.02 8.67
C VAL A 287 -6.90 -17.94 10.19
N ALA A 288 -8.02 -17.50 10.77
CA ALA A 288 -8.30 -17.67 12.19
C ALA A 288 -9.32 -18.78 12.40
N THR A 289 -9.02 -19.73 13.26
CA THR A 289 -9.86 -20.90 13.50
C THR A 289 -9.85 -21.33 14.97
N PRO A 290 -10.95 -21.90 15.51
CA PRO A 290 -10.91 -22.53 16.82
C PRO A 290 -9.83 -23.62 16.90
N GLY A 291 -9.18 -23.76 18.04
CA GLY A 291 -8.08 -24.73 18.25
C GLY A 291 -8.44 -26.16 17.87
N ALA A 292 -9.66 -26.60 18.18
CA ALA A 292 -10.16 -27.93 17.84
C ALA A 292 -10.20 -28.20 16.30
N ARG A 293 -10.20 -27.16 15.48
CA ARG A 293 -10.24 -27.25 14.01
C ARG A 293 -8.89 -26.96 13.35
N ALA A 294 -7.87 -26.57 14.09
CA ALA A 294 -6.57 -26.14 13.55
C ALA A 294 -5.94 -27.18 12.62
N ALA A 295 -5.96 -28.46 12.99
CA ALA A 295 -5.42 -29.54 12.17
C ALA A 295 -6.17 -29.70 10.83
N THR A 296 -7.50 -29.55 10.84
CA THR A 296 -8.31 -29.59 9.62
C THR A 296 -8.07 -28.34 8.78
N ALA A 297 -8.06 -27.16 9.35
CA ALA A 297 -7.76 -25.91 8.66
C ALA A 297 -6.39 -25.95 7.98
N ARG A 298 -5.37 -26.50 8.64
CA ARG A 298 -4.03 -26.69 8.07
C ARG A 298 -4.05 -27.62 6.85
N ARG A 299 -4.76 -28.76 6.92
CA ARG A 299 -4.89 -29.65 5.75
C ARG A 299 -5.62 -28.96 4.59
N THR A 300 -6.71 -28.26 4.88
CA THR A 300 -7.45 -27.50 3.85
C THR A 300 -6.57 -26.42 3.21
N LEU A 301 -5.79 -25.69 4.03
CA LEU A 301 -4.87 -24.66 3.53
C LEU A 301 -3.81 -25.27 2.62
N ASN A 302 -3.22 -26.41 2.99
CA ASN A 302 -2.21 -27.10 2.18
C ASN A 302 -2.75 -27.54 0.81
N GLY A 303 -4.03 -27.88 0.70
CA GLY A 303 -4.67 -28.27 -0.56
C GLY A 303 -5.37 -27.14 -1.31
N ALA A 304 -5.33 -25.91 -0.79
CA ALA A 304 -6.17 -24.82 -1.28
C ALA A 304 -5.92 -24.45 -2.74
N LEU A 305 -4.65 -24.33 -3.15
CA LEU A 305 -4.27 -24.02 -4.52
C LEU A 305 -4.69 -25.12 -5.50
N ALA A 306 -4.35 -26.37 -5.19
CA ALA A 306 -4.73 -27.51 -6.03
C ALA A 306 -6.26 -27.63 -6.18
N ALA A 307 -7.00 -27.44 -5.09
CA ALA A 307 -8.46 -27.43 -5.14
C ALA A 307 -9.01 -26.25 -5.98
N ALA A 308 -8.37 -25.08 -5.91
CA ALA A 308 -8.77 -23.94 -6.72
C ALA A 308 -8.54 -24.18 -8.21
N ILE A 309 -7.39 -24.73 -8.58
CA ILE A 309 -7.04 -25.08 -9.97
C ILE A 309 -8.02 -26.15 -10.51
N ALA A 310 -8.28 -27.22 -9.76
CA ALA A 310 -9.13 -28.32 -10.19
C ALA A 310 -10.59 -27.91 -10.46
N GLY A 311 -11.08 -26.92 -9.75
CA GLY A 311 -12.47 -26.47 -9.91
C GLY A 311 -12.59 -25.10 -10.57
N LEU A 312 -11.61 -24.70 -11.37
CA LEU A 312 -11.64 -23.44 -12.10
C LEU A 312 -12.47 -23.62 -13.38
N ASP A 313 -13.35 -22.65 -13.64
CA ASP A 313 -14.12 -22.53 -14.86
C ASP A 313 -14.32 -21.04 -15.21
N GLU A 314 -14.72 -20.77 -16.46
CA GLU A 314 -14.91 -19.39 -16.96
C GLU A 314 -15.94 -18.60 -16.15
N GLU A 315 -17.03 -19.25 -15.70
CA GLU A 315 -18.07 -18.58 -14.92
C GLU A 315 -17.57 -18.17 -13.54
N THR A 316 -16.80 -19.03 -12.87
CA THR A 316 -16.14 -18.71 -11.60
C THR A 316 -15.20 -17.50 -11.75
N VAL A 317 -14.41 -17.46 -12.83
CA VAL A 317 -13.50 -16.35 -13.12
C VAL A 317 -14.26 -15.05 -13.38
N ARG A 318 -15.29 -15.12 -14.21
CA ARG A 318 -16.14 -13.95 -14.54
C ARG A 318 -16.80 -13.35 -13.29
N ILE A 319 -17.36 -14.21 -12.42
CA ILE A 319 -17.97 -13.75 -11.16
C ILE A 319 -16.93 -13.15 -10.22
N ALA A 320 -15.75 -13.75 -10.13
CA ALA A 320 -14.67 -13.26 -9.27
C ALA A 320 -14.13 -11.91 -9.77
N ALA A 321 -13.88 -11.76 -11.07
CA ALA A 321 -13.43 -10.52 -11.68
C ALA A 321 -14.43 -9.37 -11.46
N ALA A 322 -15.73 -9.62 -11.72
CA ALA A 322 -16.79 -8.68 -11.41
C ALA A 322 -16.83 -8.33 -9.90
N GLY A 323 -16.55 -9.32 -9.04
CA GLY A 323 -16.44 -9.13 -7.59
C GLY A 323 -15.30 -8.20 -7.19
N VAL A 324 -14.08 -8.40 -7.73
CA VAL A 324 -12.93 -7.52 -7.49
C VAL A 324 -13.25 -6.09 -7.92
N ARG A 325 -13.73 -5.94 -9.16
CA ARG A 325 -14.12 -4.62 -9.68
C ARG A 325 -15.17 -3.92 -8.81
N ARG A 326 -16.22 -4.65 -8.44
CA ARG A 326 -17.28 -4.11 -7.58
C ARG A 326 -16.73 -3.64 -6.24
N ASP A 327 -15.90 -4.44 -5.59
CA ASP A 327 -15.37 -4.14 -4.26
C ASP A 327 -14.46 -2.89 -4.30
N LEU A 328 -13.65 -2.74 -5.35
CA LEU A 328 -12.86 -1.52 -5.59
C LEU A 328 -13.75 -0.28 -5.80
N LEU A 329 -14.80 -0.39 -6.63
CA LEU A 329 -15.74 0.71 -6.87
C LEU A 329 -16.54 1.09 -5.60
N PHE A 330 -16.92 0.09 -4.79
CA PHE A 330 -17.58 0.34 -3.51
C PHE A 330 -16.64 0.98 -2.48
N TYR A 331 -15.36 0.62 -2.50
CA TYR A 331 -14.36 1.26 -1.67
C TYR A 331 -14.14 2.71 -2.08
N ALA A 332 -14.04 2.99 -3.37
CA ALA A 332 -13.73 4.29 -3.97
C ALA A 332 -14.90 5.30 -3.97
N ARG A 333 -15.88 5.19 -3.06
CA ARG A 333 -17.09 6.03 -3.06
C ARG A 333 -16.89 7.46 -2.56
N THR A 334 -15.85 7.74 -1.82
CA THR A 334 -15.49 9.09 -1.37
C THR A 334 -14.27 9.60 -2.12
N PRO A 335 -14.07 10.92 -2.24
CA PRO A 335 -12.87 11.46 -2.88
C PRO A 335 -11.57 10.91 -2.28
N GLU A 336 -11.48 10.75 -0.96
CA GLU A 336 -10.31 10.20 -0.29
C GLU A 336 -10.04 8.75 -0.70
N ARG A 337 -11.10 7.91 -0.66
CA ARG A 337 -10.98 6.50 -1.03
C ARG A 337 -10.70 6.30 -2.52
N MET A 338 -11.27 7.16 -3.36
CA MET A 338 -10.90 7.18 -4.78
C MET A 338 -9.44 7.58 -4.96
N ALA A 339 -8.95 8.60 -4.25
CA ALA A 339 -7.56 8.98 -4.29
C ALA A 339 -6.62 7.87 -3.78
N GLU A 340 -7.04 7.08 -2.77
CA GLU A 340 -6.31 5.90 -2.32
C GLU A 340 -6.24 4.82 -3.42
N VAL A 341 -7.34 4.49 -4.08
CA VAL A 341 -7.36 3.49 -5.16
C VAL A 341 -6.48 3.91 -6.32
N LEU A 342 -6.61 5.15 -6.78
CA LEU A 342 -5.81 5.65 -7.88
C LEU A 342 -4.33 5.80 -7.51
N GLY A 343 -4.06 6.33 -6.32
CA GLY A 343 -2.70 6.55 -5.82
C GLY A 343 -1.96 5.27 -5.44
N ALA A 344 -2.67 4.17 -5.17
CA ALA A 344 -2.03 2.89 -4.86
C ALA A 344 -1.12 2.37 -6.00
N PHE A 345 -1.35 2.77 -7.24
CA PHE A 345 -0.45 2.48 -8.36
C PHE A 345 0.83 3.33 -8.28
N ALA A 346 0.68 4.62 -7.99
CA ALA A 346 1.83 5.51 -7.80
C ALA A 346 2.71 5.12 -6.60
N ASP A 347 2.12 4.56 -5.54
CA ASP A 347 2.88 4.08 -4.36
C ASP A 347 3.87 2.96 -4.71
N ARG A 348 3.68 2.28 -5.83
CA ARG A 348 4.54 1.20 -6.31
C ARG A 348 5.49 1.63 -7.42
N GLY A 349 5.48 2.91 -7.76
CA GLY A 349 6.27 3.46 -8.85
C GLY A 349 5.61 3.36 -10.22
N ASP A 350 4.34 2.95 -10.29
CA ASP A 350 3.56 2.97 -11.52
C ASP A 350 3.04 4.38 -11.81
N ASP A 351 2.69 4.64 -13.08
CA ASP A 351 1.92 5.83 -13.42
C ASP A 351 0.52 5.74 -12.76
N PRO A 352 0.02 6.82 -12.11
CA PRO A 352 -1.35 6.85 -11.60
C PRO A 352 -2.43 6.47 -12.63
N GLU A 353 -2.18 6.70 -13.92
CA GLU A 353 -3.06 6.29 -15.02
C GLU A 353 -3.12 4.77 -15.21
N ALA A 354 -2.15 4.02 -14.69
CA ALA A 354 -2.14 2.55 -14.73
C ALA A 354 -3.37 1.93 -14.04
N ALA A 355 -4.02 2.66 -13.14
CA ALA A 355 -5.30 2.26 -12.56
C ALA A 355 -6.35 1.96 -13.62
N GLY A 356 -6.45 2.80 -14.67
CA GLY A 356 -7.37 2.58 -15.79
C GLY A 356 -7.09 1.29 -16.55
N GLY A 357 -5.81 1.01 -16.80
CA GLY A 357 -5.34 -0.23 -17.41
C GLY A 357 -5.69 -1.47 -16.59
N PHE A 358 -5.52 -1.40 -15.27
CA PHE A 358 -5.88 -2.49 -14.36
C PHE A 358 -7.39 -2.79 -14.39
N PHE A 359 -8.25 -1.77 -14.34
CA PHE A 359 -9.69 -1.96 -14.45
C PHE A 359 -10.11 -2.57 -15.80
N ALA A 360 -9.46 -2.16 -16.89
CA ALA A 360 -9.70 -2.76 -18.21
C ALA A 360 -9.20 -4.23 -18.25
N ALA A 361 -8.04 -4.51 -17.65
CA ALA A 361 -7.50 -5.86 -17.56
C ALA A 361 -8.41 -6.81 -16.78
N LEU A 362 -9.07 -6.33 -15.70
CA LEU A 362 -10.05 -7.14 -14.94
C LEU A 362 -11.20 -7.63 -15.83
N ASP A 363 -11.66 -6.84 -16.80
CA ASP A 363 -12.73 -7.22 -17.73
C ASP A 363 -12.28 -8.29 -18.73
N GLY A 364 -10.97 -8.41 -18.97
CA GLY A 364 -10.35 -9.37 -19.90
C GLY A 364 -9.72 -10.61 -19.25
N VAL A 365 -9.82 -10.77 -17.93
CA VAL A 365 -9.22 -11.91 -17.23
C VAL A 365 -9.87 -13.23 -17.69
N THR A 366 -9.05 -14.17 -18.15
CA THR A 366 -9.49 -15.50 -18.63
C THR A 366 -9.21 -16.60 -17.62
N GLU A 367 -9.90 -17.74 -17.76
CA GLU A 367 -9.61 -18.95 -16.96
C GLU A 367 -8.15 -19.38 -17.10
N ALA A 368 -7.62 -19.36 -18.33
CA ALA A 368 -6.23 -19.74 -18.60
C ALA A 368 -5.23 -18.85 -17.88
N ALA A 369 -5.47 -17.52 -17.80
CA ALA A 369 -4.62 -16.59 -17.08
C ALA A 369 -4.64 -16.86 -15.58
N VAL A 370 -5.81 -17.04 -14.99
CA VAL A 370 -5.95 -17.36 -13.55
C VAL A 370 -5.32 -18.72 -13.21
N ARG A 371 -5.52 -19.72 -14.08
CA ARG A 371 -4.92 -21.05 -13.93
C ARG A 371 -3.40 -20.97 -13.91
N ARG A 372 -2.80 -20.30 -14.90
CA ARG A 372 -1.34 -20.08 -14.99
C ARG A 372 -0.81 -19.44 -13.71
N VAL A 373 -1.41 -18.35 -13.25
CA VAL A 373 -0.99 -17.65 -12.03
C VAL A 373 -1.05 -18.57 -10.81
N LEU A 374 -2.13 -19.36 -10.64
CA LEU A 374 -2.25 -20.30 -9.52
C LEU A 374 -1.23 -21.43 -9.60
N GLU A 375 -0.94 -21.96 -10.79
CA GLU A 375 0.08 -22.99 -11.03
C GLU A 375 1.47 -22.45 -10.73
N ASP A 376 1.79 -21.23 -11.20
CA ASP A 376 3.06 -20.57 -10.93
C ASP A 376 3.28 -20.33 -9.42
N VAL A 377 2.24 -19.90 -8.70
CA VAL A 377 2.29 -19.73 -7.25
C VAL A 377 2.43 -21.10 -6.55
N ALA A 378 1.74 -22.13 -7.03
CA ALA A 378 1.81 -23.48 -6.46
C ALA A 378 3.19 -24.15 -6.65
N ALA A 379 3.91 -23.77 -7.71
CA ALA A 379 5.26 -24.27 -8.00
C ALA A 379 6.33 -23.63 -7.11
N ARG A 380 6.03 -22.51 -6.45
CA ARG A 380 6.98 -21.79 -5.60
C ARG A 380 6.95 -22.30 -4.16
N GLU A 381 8.10 -22.13 -3.48
CA GLU A 381 8.17 -22.39 -2.05
C GLU A 381 7.29 -21.38 -1.29
N GLY A 382 6.32 -21.89 -0.51
CA GLY A 382 5.46 -21.08 0.34
C GLY A 382 5.95 -21.05 1.78
N PHE A 383 5.96 -19.85 2.37
CA PHE A 383 6.24 -19.65 3.79
C PHE A 383 5.01 -19.86 4.65
N ARG A 384 5.21 -20.36 5.86
CA ARG A 384 4.13 -20.59 6.82
C ARG A 384 4.46 -19.94 8.17
N VAL A 385 3.41 -19.42 8.79
CA VAL A 385 3.46 -18.86 10.15
C VAL A 385 2.25 -19.37 10.91
N GLU A 386 2.44 -19.77 12.15
CA GLU A 386 1.39 -20.28 13.01
C GLU A 386 1.48 -19.64 14.39
N VAL A 387 0.34 -19.16 14.89
CA VAL A 387 0.18 -18.65 16.26
C VAL A 387 -0.90 -19.48 16.93
N ALA A 388 -0.50 -20.26 17.93
CA ALA A 388 -1.42 -21.08 18.73
C ALA A 388 -2.02 -20.25 19.87
N PRO A 389 -3.28 -20.53 20.28
CA PRO A 389 -3.82 -19.92 21.49
C PRO A 389 -3.00 -20.33 22.69
N GLN A 390 -2.66 -19.35 23.53
CA GLN A 390 -2.02 -19.64 24.82
C GLN A 390 -3.04 -20.34 25.73
N LYS A 391 -2.60 -21.42 26.38
CA LYS A 391 -3.40 -22.03 27.44
C LYS A 391 -3.49 -21.01 28.57
N LEU A 392 -4.70 -20.54 28.88
CA LEU A 392 -4.94 -19.81 30.11
C LEU A 392 -4.52 -20.75 31.26
N VAL A 393 -3.43 -20.43 31.93
CA VAL A 393 -3.07 -21.11 33.19
C VAL A 393 -4.12 -20.61 34.17
N PRO A 394 -4.98 -21.49 34.73
CA PRO A 394 -5.89 -21.03 35.79
C PRO A 394 -5.05 -20.60 37.00
N ASN A 395 -5.30 -19.39 37.46
CA ASN A 395 -4.76 -18.91 38.73
C ASN A 395 -5.28 -19.75 39.89
#